data_7477331d1924363587280fd7af48ac32
#
_entry.id   7477331d1924363587280fd7af48ac32
#
_cell.length_a   1.000
_cell.length_b   1.000
_cell.length_c   1.000
_cell.angle_alpha   90.00
_cell.angle_beta   90.00
_cell.angle_gamma   90.00
#
_symmetry.space_group_name_H-M   'P 1'
#
loop_
_entity.id
_entity.type
_entity.pdbx_description
1 polymer ?
#
loop_
_entity_poly.entity_id
_entity_poly.type
_entity_poly.pdbx_seq_one_letter_code
_entity_poly.pdbx_strand_id
1 'polypeptide(L)'
;MASVDFMQICISYQVFPGKKNKRERHAMATFDNVTVVKKANIYFDGQVSSRTIQFADGTEKTLGFMLPGEYTFGTAAKEIMEIMVGELEVLLPGSEQWQSINAGESFAVPADSKFQIKIKTPTDYCCSYLK
;
A
#
# COMPACT_ATOMS: atom_id res chain seq x y z
N MET A 1 -0.86 -14.72 21.91
CA MET A 1 0.06 -14.02 22.71
C MET A 1 0.87 -13.04 21.92
N ALA A 2 1.64 -13.48 20.94
CA ALA A 2 2.39 -12.52 20.14
C ALA A 2 1.49 -11.47 19.53
N SER A 3 0.30 -11.85 19.09
CA SER A 3 -0.62 -10.91 18.49
C SER A 3 -1.10 -9.84 19.48
N VAL A 4 -1.27 -10.25 20.74
CA VAL A 4 -1.70 -9.31 21.76
C VAL A 4 -0.59 -8.28 22.02
N ASP A 5 0.64 -8.76 22.15
CA ASP A 5 1.75 -7.87 22.38
C ASP A 5 1.94 -6.91 21.20
N PHE A 6 1.74 -7.44 20.02
CA PHE A 6 1.87 -6.63 18.82
C PHE A 6 0.83 -5.51 18.81
N MET A 7 -0.41 -5.84 19.16
CA MET A 7 -1.46 -4.85 19.21
C MET A 7 -1.15 -3.78 20.25
N GLN A 8 -0.60 -4.21 21.38
CA GLN A 8 -0.23 -3.29 22.42
C GLN A 8 0.82 -2.29 21.92
N ILE A 9 1.81 -2.79 21.19
CA ILE A 9 2.85 -1.95 20.64
C ILE A 9 2.25 -0.93 19.67
N CYS A 10 1.33 -1.37 18.82
CA CYS A 10 0.71 -0.46 17.87
C CYS A 10 -0.06 0.64 18.58
N ILE A 11 -0.75 0.30 19.65
CA ILE A 11 -1.50 1.28 20.42
C ILE A 11 -0.56 2.29 21.04
N SER A 12 0.52 1.80 21.63
CA SER A 12 1.50 2.70 22.24
C SER A 12 2.08 3.63 21.21
N TYR A 13 2.39 3.08 20.07
CA TYR A 13 2.96 3.83 19.00
C TYR A 13 2.05 4.98 18.56
N GLN A 14 0.76 4.72 18.56
CA GLN A 14 -0.21 5.72 18.13
C GLN A 14 -0.42 6.82 19.16
N VAL A 15 0.06 6.61 20.36
CA VAL A 15 -0.04 7.65 21.37
C VAL A 15 0.86 8.83 21.04
N PHE A 16 2.02 8.55 20.44
CA PHE A 16 2.92 9.63 20.07
C PHE A 16 2.28 10.68 19.18
N PRO A 17 1.42 10.28 18.28
CA PRO A 17 0.79 11.24 17.38
C PRO A 17 -0.08 12.26 18.06
N GLY A 18 -0.26 12.17 19.34
CA GLY A 18 -1.05 13.19 20.03
C GLY A 18 -0.54 14.60 19.81
N LYS A 19 0.70 14.72 19.38
CA LYS A 19 1.27 16.03 19.11
C LYS A 19 1.28 16.39 17.64
N LYS A 20 0.66 15.58 16.82
CA LYS A 20 0.64 15.84 15.39
C LYS A 20 -0.10 17.12 15.08
N ASN A 21 0.43 17.86 14.12
CA ASN A 21 -0.23 19.03 13.61
C ASN A 21 -1.25 18.59 12.54
N LYS A 22 -1.90 19.56 11.93
CA LYS A 22 -2.91 19.27 10.92
C LYS A 22 -2.36 18.48 9.74
N ARG A 23 -1.13 18.77 9.37
CA ARG A 23 -0.52 18.08 8.24
C ARG A 23 -0.37 16.61 8.52
N GLU A 24 0.09 16.25 9.72
CA GLU A 24 0.26 14.85 10.06
C GLU A 24 -1.07 14.11 10.12
N ARG A 25 -2.11 14.79 10.64
CA ARG A 25 -3.43 14.18 10.66
C ARG A 25 -3.96 13.98 9.24
N HIS A 26 -3.62 14.90 8.35
CA HIS A 26 -4.03 14.76 6.96
C HIS A 26 -3.34 13.57 6.30
N ALA A 27 -2.08 13.32 6.67
CA ALA A 27 -1.35 12.16 6.16
C ALA A 27 -1.98 10.85 6.63
N MET A 28 -2.76 10.89 7.70
CA MET A 28 -3.49 9.72 8.19
C MET A 28 -4.94 9.78 7.73
N ALA A 29 -5.12 10.15 6.49
CA ALA A 29 -6.44 10.33 5.90
C ALA A 29 -7.26 9.05 5.93
N THR A 30 -8.55 9.23 5.84
CA THR A 30 -9.48 8.11 5.84
C THR A 30 -10.29 8.13 4.55
N PHE A 31 -10.88 6.99 4.24
CA PHE A 31 -11.91 6.91 3.23
C PHE A 31 -13.24 6.83 3.97
N ASP A 32 -14.10 7.81 3.71
CA ASP A 32 -15.40 7.86 4.36
C ASP A 32 -16.48 7.41 3.38
N ASN A 33 -17.51 6.75 3.90
CA ASN A 33 -18.67 6.34 3.11
C ASN A 33 -18.28 5.50 1.90
N VAL A 34 -17.46 4.48 2.15
CA VAL A 34 -17.01 3.57 1.10
C VAL A 34 -17.52 2.17 1.36
N THR A 35 -17.49 1.35 0.32
CA THR A 35 -17.82 -0.06 0.43
C THR A 35 -16.52 -0.85 0.42
N VAL A 36 -16.36 -1.74 1.38
CA VAL A 36 -15.19 -2.61 1.46
C VAL A 36 -15.62 -4.01 1.06
N VAL A 37 -14.94 -4.55 0.06
CA VAL A 37 -15.16 -5.95 -0.30
C VAL A 37 -14.50 -6.80 0.78
N LYS A 38 -15.31 -7.59 1.45
CA LYS A 38 -14.91 -8.29 2.65
C LYS A 38 -13.79 -9.30 2.45
N LYS A 39 -13.82 -9.99 1.33
CA LYS A 39 -12.85 -11.04 1.04
C LYS A 39 -11.58 -10.43 0.48
N ALA A 40 -10.44 -10.78 1.07
CA ALA A 40 -9.16 -10.27 0.62
C ALA A 40 -8.73 -10.89 -0.70
N ASN A 41 -7.95 -10.14 -1.44
CA ASN A 41 -7.21 -10.64 -2.60
C ASN A 41 -5.88 -11.15 -2.08
N ILE A 42 -5.57 -12.40 -2.35
CA ILE A 42 -4.36 -13.04 -1.81
C ILE A 42 -3.42 -13.37 -2.96
N TYR A 43 -2.17 -12.96 -2.84
CA TYR A 43 -1.15 -13.19 -3.85
C TYR A 43 0.09 -13.80 -3.20
N PHE A 44 0.87 -14.55 -3.98
CA PHE A 44 2.16 -15.10 -3.55
C PHE A 44 2.05 -15.84 -2.22
N ASP A 45 1.09 -16.76 -2.15
CA ASP A 45 0.88 -17.60 -0.96
C ASP A 45 0.69 -16.79 0.32
N GLY A 46 0.04 -15.64 0.21
CA GLY A 46 -0.25 -14.83 1.38
C GLY A 46 0.80 -13.79 1.70
N GLN A 47 1.89 -13.74 0.95
CA GLN A 47 2.92 -12.73 1.16
C GLN A 47 2.41 -11.33 0.84
N VAL A 48 1.44 -11.24 -0.05
CA VAL A 48 0.82 -9.98 -0.45
C VAL A 48 -0.69 -10.16 -0.37
N SER A 49 -1.37 -9.17 0.18
CA SER A 49 -2.83 -9.19 0.22
C SER A 49 -3.36 -7.78 0.08
N SER A 50 -4.61 -7.68 -0.35
CA SER A 50 -5.27 -6.39 -0.43
C SER A 50 -6.77 -6.58 -0.30
N ARG A 51 -7.47 -5.49 0.01
CA ARG A 51 -8.93 -5.47 -0.01
C ARG A 51 -9.38 -4.32 -0.90
N THR A 52 -10.41 -4.60 -1.67
CA THR A 52 -10.96 -3.63 -2.62
C THR A 52 -11.87 -2.67 -1.90
N ILE A 53 -11.67 -1.39 -2.16
CA ILE A 53 -12.48 -0.29 -1.65
C ILE A 53 -13.22 0.31 -2.83
N GLN A 54 -14.55 0.38 -2.74
CA GLN A 54 -15.38 0.92 -3.80
C GLN A 54 -15.94 2.26 -3.37
N PHE A 55 -15.81 3.24 -4.24
CA PHE A 55 -16.24 4.60 -3.95
C PHE A 55 -17.61 4.87 -4.63
N ALA A 56 -18.31 5.88 -4.13
CA ALA A 56 -19.64 6.19 -4.62
C ALA A 56 -19.65 6.55 -6.10
N ASP A 57 -18.56 7.08 -6.62
CA ASP A 57 -18.48 7.46 -8.05
C ASP A 57 -18.14 6.27 -8.95
N GLY A 58 -18.04 5.08 -8.41
CA GLY A 58 -17.74 3.88 -9.18
C GLY A 58 -16.26 3.57 -9.30
N THR A 59 -15.39 4.41 -8.78
CA THR A 59 -13.97 4.12 -8.82
C THR A 59 -13.59 3.14 -7.71
N GLU A 60 -12.43 2.50 -7.87
CA GLU A 60 -11.94 1.54 -6.91
C GLU A 60 -10.48 1.79 -6.59
N LYS A 61 -10.12 1.47 -5.36
CA LYS A 61 -8.73 1.41 -4.92
C LYS A 61 -8.57 0.13 -4.12
N THR A 62 -7.33 -0.25 -3.86
CA THR A 62 -7.08 -1.36 -2.94
C THR A 62 -6.18 -0.87 -1.82
N LEU A 63 -6.44 -1.39 -0.63
CA LEU A 63 -5.57 -1.20 0.53
C LEU A 63 -4.94 -2.54 0.82
N GLY A 64 -3.63 -2.58 0.85
CA GLY A 64 -2.96 -3.86 0.94
C GLY A 64 -1.69 -3.83 1.77
N PHE A 65 -1.11 -5.01 1.86
CA PHE A 65 0.05 -5.23 2.71
C PHE A 65 0.97 -6.23 2.03
N MET A 66 2.27 -5.95 2.07
CA MET A 66 3.27 -6.82 1.47
C MET A 66 4.34 -7.16 2.50
N LEU A 67 4.66 -8.43 2.60
CA LEU A 67 5.76 -8.89 3.45
C LEU A 67 7.07 -8.78 2.67
N PRO A 68 8.22 -8.74 3.37
CA PRO A 68 9.51 -8.66 2.68
C PRO A 68 9.66 -9.79 1.66
N GLY A 69 10.19 -9.43 0.51
CA GLY A 69 10.36 -10.37 -0.59
C GLY A 69 10.43 -9.66 -1.92
N GLU A 70 10.54 -10.42 -3.00
CA GLU A 70 10.59 -9.88 -4.35
C GLU A 70 9.37 -10.36 -5.11
N TYR A 71 8.71 -9.43 -5.79
CA TYR A 71 7.46 -9.74 -6.48
C TYR A 71 7.44 -9.07 -7.85
N THR A 72 6.72 -9.70 -8.78
CA THR A 72 6.47 -9.13 -10.09
C THR A 72 4.96 -9.00 -10.25
N PHE A 73 4.52 -7.81 -10.60
CA PHE A 73 3.10 -7.52 -10.80
C PHE A 73 2.84 -7.05 -12.22
N GLY A 74 1.65 -7.38 -12.72
CA GLY A 74 1.19 -6.86 -13.98
C GLY A 74 0.09 -5.84 -13.77
N THR A 75 -0.04 -4.91 -14.72
CA THR A 75 -1.09 -3.91 -14.68
C THR A 75 -1.98 -4.04 -15.89
N ALA A 76 -3.28 -3.83 -15.71
CA ALA A 76 -4.22 -3.68 -16.82
C ALA A 76 -4.51 -2.20 -17.01
N ALA A 77 -4.74 -1.48 -15.93
CA ALA A 77 -4.93 -0.03 -15.94
C ALA A 77 -3.70 0.65 -15.37
N LYS A 78 -3.56 1.94 -15.61
CA LYS A 78 -2.52 2.71 -14.96
C LYS A 78 -2.77 2.70 -13.46
N GLU A 79 -1.71 2.53 -12.68
CA GLU A 79 -1.81 2.45 -11.23
C GLU A 79 -0.95 3.51 -10.57
N ILE A 80 -1.42 4.00 -9.45
CA ILE A 80 -0.62 4.83 -8.56
C ILE A 80 -0.53 4.10 -7.24
N MET A 81 0.69 3.80 -6.83
CA MET A 81 0.99 3.11 -5.60
C MET A 81 1.47 4.11 -4.56
N GLU A 82 0.71 4.24 -3.49
CA GLU A 82 1.09 5.09 -2.36
C GLU A 82 1.59 4.19 -1.25
N ILE A 83 2.76 4.50 -0.74
CA ILE A 83 3.37 3.72 0.33
C ILE A 83 3.17 4.45 1.64
N MET A 84 2.43 3.84 2.54
CA MET A 84 2.11 4.46 3.82
C MET A 84 3.04 4.02 4.93
N VAL A 85 3.51 2.77 4.85
CA VAL A 85 4.47 2.22 5.82
C VAL A 85 5.43 1.34 5.05
N GLY A 86 6.70 1.38 5.42
CA GLY A 86 7.70 0.46 4.87
C GLY A 86 8.67 1.12 3.92
N GLU A 87 9.57 0.33 3.38
CA GLU A 87 10.50 0.77 2.36
C GLU A 87 10.74 -0.34 1.36
N LEU A 88 10.93 0.07 0.14
CA LEU A 88 11.04 -0.87 -0.97
C LEU A 88 11.87 -0.27 -2.09
N GLU A 89 12.17 -1.11 -3.08
CA GLU A 89 12.73 -0.67 -4.33
C GLU A 89 11.82 -1.16 -5.45
N VAL A 90 11.64 -0.35 -6.47
CA VAL A 90 10.79 -0.71 -7.61
C VAL A 90 11.58 -0.55 -8.90
N LEU A 91 11.39 -1.51 -9.80
CA LEU A 91 11.93 -1.44 -11.15
C LEU A 91 10.74 -1.25 -12.08
N LEU A 92 10.60 -0.03 -12.59
CA LEU A 92 9.47 0.32 -13.45
C LEU A 92 9.67 -0.19 -14.87
N PRO A 93 8.59 -0.34 -15.64
CA PRO A 93 8.69 -0.82 -17.02
C PRO A 93 9.62 0.05 -17.85
N GLY A 94 10.50 -0.59 -18.61
CA GLY A 94 11.42 0.12 -19.47
C GLY A 94 12.60 0.76 -18.76
N SER A 95 12.68 0.65 -17.45
CA SER A 95 13.78 1.21 -16.69
C SER A 95 14.78 0.12 -16.35
N GLU A 96 16.05 0.48 -16.28
CA GLU A 96 17.08 -0.43 -15.81
C GLU A 96 17.58 -0.05 -14.43
N GLN A 97 16.98 0.98 -13.84
CA GLN A 97 17.38 1.50 -12.54
C GLN A 97 16.30 1.24 -11.51
N TRP A 98 16.69 0.65 -10.39
CA TRP A 98 15.79 0.48 -9.25
C TRP A 98 15.65 1.81 -8.52
N GLN A 99 14.43 2.13 -8.14
CA GLN A 99 14.14 3.35 -7.38
C GLN A 99 13.76 2.99 -5.96
N SER A 100 14.32 3.70 -4.99
CA SER A 100 13.94 3.52 -3.60
C SER A 100 12.68 4.33 -3.31
N ILE A 101 11.72 3.69 -2.68
CA ILE A 101 10.46 4.33 -2.29
C ILE A 101 10.28 4.11 -0.81
N ASN A 102 10.03 5.17 -0.08
CA ASN A 102 9.84 5.11 1.37
C ASN A 102 8.43 5.54 1.74
N ALA A 103 8.09 5.32 3.01
CA ALA A 103 6.79 5.73 3.53
C ALA A 103 6.53 7.21 3.22
N GLY A 104 5.34 7.50 2.75
CA GLY A 104 4.96 8.85 2.36
C GLY A 104 5.20 9.16 0.90
N GLU A 105 5.83 8.26 0.17
CA GLU A 105 6.11 8.44 -1.24
C GLU A 105 5.20 7.58 -2.10
N SER A 106 5.16 7.89 -3.39
CA SER A 106 4.32 7.14 -4.32
C SER A 106 5.04 6.99 -5.65
N PHE A 107 4.54 6.06 -6.46
CA PHE A 107 5.04 5.89 -7.83
C PHE A 107 3.88 5.46 -8.72
N ALA A 108 4.01 5.75 -10.01
CA ALA A 108 3.01 5.41 -11.01
C ALA A 108 3.52 4.32 -11.93
N VAL A 109 2.62 3.42 -12.34
CA VAL A 109 2.96 2.35 -13.28
C VAL A 109 1.98 2.45 -14.44
N PRO A 110 2.49 2.45 -15.69
CA PRO A 110 1.59 2.55 -16.85
C PRO A 110 0.72 1.31 -17.01
N ALA A 111 -0.33 1.45 -17.80
CA ALA A 111 -1.24 0.35 -18.09
C ALA A 111 -0.53 -0.71 -18.94
N ASP A 112 -1.05 -1.93 -18.88
CA ASP A 112 -0.59 -3.06 -19.71
C ASP A 112 0.92 -3.28 -19.60
N SER A 113 1.43 -3.27 -18.37
CA SER A 113 2.85 -3.34 -18.11
C SER A 113 3.15 -4.32 -16.98
N LYS A 114 4.44 -4.53 -16.74
CA LYS A 114 4.90 -5.30 -15.59
C LYS A 114 5.95 -4.49 -14.87
N PHE A 115 5.99 -4.65 -13.56
CA PHE A 115 7.01 -4.03 -12.74
C PHE A 115 7.46 -5.00 -11.66
N GLN A 116 8.68 -4.81 -11.20
CA GLN A 116 9.25 -5.64 -10.14
C GLN A 116 9.42 -4.78 -8.90
N ILE A 117 9.25 -5.41 -7.75
CA ILE A 117 9.32 -4.70 -6.49
C ILE A 117 10.07 -5.56 -5.47
N LYS A 118 10.95 -4.93 -4.73
CA LYS A 118 11.68 -5.57 -3.63
C LYS A 118 11.22 -4.94 -2.35
N ILE A 119 10.50 -5.69 -1.56
CA ILE A 119 9.99 -5.20 -0.28
C ILE A 119 11.04 -5.49 0.79
N LYS A 120 11.54 -4.44 1.42
CA LYS A 120 12.59 -4.59 2.43
C LYS A 120 12.02 -4.73 3.83
N THR A 121 10.96 -4.02 4.12
CA THR A 121 10.27 -4.12 5.40
C THR A 121 8.78 -4.28 5.13
N PRO A 122 8.01 -4.80 6.08
CA PRO A 122 6.56 -4.91 5.87
C PRO A 122 6.00 -3.59 5.37
N THR A 123 5.25 -3.65 4.28
CA THR A 123 4.83 -2.47 3.55
C THR A 123 3.31 -2.39 3.47
N ASP A 124 2.79 -1.24 3.87
CA ASP A 124 1.38 -0.92 3.79
C ASP A 124 1.17 0.03 2.61
N TYR A 125 0.22 -0.27 1.74
CA TYR A 125 0.09 0.49 0.51
C TYR A 125 -1.36 0.71 0.11
N CYS A 126 -1.56 1.73 -0.71
CA CYS A 126 -2.84 1.99 -1.35
C CYS A 126 -2.59 2.08 -2.85
N CYS A 127 -3.34 1.32 -3.62
CA CYS A 127 -3.22 1.32 -5.07
C CYS A 127 -4.47 1.95 -5.68
N SER A 128 -4.27 2.98 -6.50
CA SER A 128 -5.35 3.62 -7.25
C SER A 128 -5.28 3.17 -8.69
N TYR A 129 -6.43 2.85 -9.26
CA TYR A 129 -6.53 2.39 -10.64
C TYR A 129 -7.15 3.51 -11.48
N LEU A 130 -6.40 3.97 -12.47
CA LEU A 130 -6.83 5.08 -13.33
C LEU A 130 -7.22 4.54 -14.69
N LYS A 131 -8.47 4.71 -15.03
CA LYS A 131 -8.99 4.22 -16.32
C LYS A 131 -9.12 5.33 -17.32
#